data_404d469f79fc552f4a4738904353b6c2
#
_entry.id   404d469f79fc552f4a4738904353b6c2
#
_cell.length_a   1.000
_cell.length_b   1.000
_cell.length_c   1.000
_cell.angle_alpha   90.00
_cell.angle_beta   90.00
_cell.angle_gamma   90.00
#
_symmetry.space_group_name_H-M   'P 1'
#
loop_
_entity.id
_entity.type
_entity.pdbx_description
1 polymer ?
#
loop_
_entity_poly.entity_id
_entity_poly.type
_entity_poly.pdbx_seq_one_letter_code
_entity_poly.pdbx_strand_id
1 'polypeptide(L)'
;MKKYLLACSFLVFLFQARTSQMAFIVLNTAKWAAGRLPVDWQIKMNHGQPDISICKETESCLRLKSVMSSFGLEHSVDVDPAQMPFLTWHWKVAQLPGGGDFRRASTDDQAAQVLVVFSDRRILTYIWDSSAPQGTMQYASNIPLVRIFAVVCQSGAANMNKWIAESRNIAADYERAYGKTAPRVKGLRLQINSQHTGTTAESYFGEVAFRSTSP
;
A
#
# COMPACT_ATOMS: atom_id res chain seq x y z
N MET A 1 8.85 -51.53 56.63
CA MET A 1 8.10 -51.41 55.32
C MET A 1 8.23 -50.04 54.78
N LYS A 2 9.09 -49.81 53.79
CA LYS A 2 9.28 -48.49 53.12
C LYS A 2 8.42 -48.44 51.87
N LYS A 3 7.46 -47.50 51.82
CA LYS A 3 6.61 -47.23 50.64
C LYS A 3 7.35 -46.26 49.72
N TYR A 4 7.68 -46.67 48.50
CA TYR A 4 8.18 -45.81 47.43
C TYR A 4 6.98 -45.22 46.69
N LEU A 5 6.84 -43.87 46.72
CA LEU A 5 5.92 -43.14 45.82
C LEU A 5 6.65 -42.92 44.49
N LEU A 6 6.11 -43.50 43.42
CA LEU A 6 6.53 -43.23 42.06
C LEU A 6 5.81 -41.95 41.60
N ALA A 7 6.55 -40.85 41.41
CA ALA A 7 6.02 -39.62 40.77
C ALA A 7 6.15 -39.79 39.25
N CYS A 8 5.01 -39.96 38.58
CA CYS A 8 4.95 -39.88 37.10
C CYS A 8 4.91 -38.42 36.68
N SER A 9 6.03 -37.91 36.14
CA SER A 9 6.08 -36.60 35.51
C SER A 9 5.53 -36.71 34.09
N PHE A 10 4.32 -36.16 33.86
CA PHE A 10 3.78 -35.97 32.51
C PHE A 10 4.46 -34.78 31.85
N LEU A 11 5.32 -35.01 30.86
CA LEU A 11 5.85 -33.97 29.99
C LEU A 11 4.78 -33.67 28.95
N VAL A 12 4.11 -32.49 29.10
CA VAL A 12 3.21 -31.99 28.08
C VAL A 12 4.05 -31.28 27.00
N PHE A 13 4.22 -31.96 25.87
CA PHE A 13 4.78 -31.33 24.65
C PHE A 13 3.73 -30.44 24.05
N LEU A 14 3.85 -29.14 24.26
CA LEU A 14 3.11 -28.11 23.50
C LEU A 14 3.66 -28.07 22.07
N PHE A 15 2.98 -28.73 21.16
CA PHE A 15 3.19 -28.56 19.73
C PHE A 15 2.69 -27.15 19.35
N GLN A 16 3.59 -26.17 19.29
CA GLN A 16 3.30 -24.89 18.61
C GLN A 16 3.25 -25.16 17.11
N ALA A 17 2.05 -25.28 16.57
CA ALA A 17 1.84 -25.28 15.13
C ALA A 17 2.35 -23.93 14.58
N ARG A 18 3.50 -23.93 13.90
CA ARG A 18 3.95 -22.79 13.10
C ARG A 18 2.96 -22.65 11.96
N THR A 19 2.04 -21.70 12.06
CA THR A 19 1.22 -21.27 10.93
C THR A 19 2.16 -20.78 9.84
N SER A 20 2.18 -21.49 8.72
CA SER A 20 2.96 -21.08 7.54
C SER A 20 2.47 -19.71 7.10
N GLN A 21 3.33 -18.72 7.16
CA GLN A 21 3.02 -17.36 6.69
C GLN A 21 2.91 -17.39 5.18
N MET A 22 1.68 -17.27 4.66
CA MET A 22 1.46 -17.13 3.22
C MET A 22 1.70 -15.66 2.82
N ALA A 23 2.40 -15.47 1.71
CA ALA A 23 2.62 -14.16 1.10
C ALA A 23 2.39 -14.24 -0.42
N PHE A 24 1.66 -13.28 -0.95
CA PHE A 24 1.50 -13.04 -2.38
C PHE A 24 2.18 -11.72 -2.73
N ILE A 25 3.38 -11.81 -3.32
CA ILE A 25 4.18 -10.66 -3.68
C ILE A 25 3.67 -10.13 -5.02
N VAL A 26 3.14 -8.90 -5.00
CA VAL A 26 2.60 -8.20 -6.18
C VAL A 26 3.68 -7.41 -6.89
N LEU A 27 4.51 -6.67 -6.14
CA LEU A 27 5.64 -5.92 -6.65
C LEU A 27 6.93 -6.49 -6.07
N ASN A 28 7.79 -6.98 -6.95
CA ASN A 28 9.16 -7.36 -6.61
C ASN A 28 10.11 -6.77 -7.64
N THR A 29 10.58 -5.58 -7.39
CA THR A 29 11.45 -4.83 -8.30
C THR A 29 12.81 -5.50 -8.53
N ALA A 30 13.27 -6.37 -7.63
CA ALA A 30 14.51 -7.13 -7.81
C ALA A 30 14.46 -8.09 -9.01
N LYS A 31 13.26 -8.50 -9.42
CA LYS A 31 13.03 -9.37 -10.60
C LYS A 31 12.86 -8.59 -11.91
N TRP A 32 12.88 -7.25 -11.85
CA TRP A 32 12.64 -6.43 -13.02
C TRP A 32 13.95 -6.14 -13.75
N ALA A 33 13.96 -6.38 -15.06
CA ALA A 33 15.08 -5.97 -15.89
C ALA A 33 15.13 -4.44 -15.96
N ALA A 34 16.32 -3.87 -15.87
CA ALA A 34 16.52 -2.43 -16.00
C ALA A 34 15.84 -1.89 -17.27
N GLY A 35 15.03 -0.84 -17.12
CA GLY A 35 14.41 -0.13 -18.24
C GLY A 35 13.13 -0.74 -18.80
N ARG A 36 12.58 -1.81 -18.22
CA ARG A 36 11.31 -2.39 -18.67
C ARG A 36 10.34 -2.57 -17.52
N LEU A 37 9.12 -2.07 -17.70
CA LEU A 37 7.99 -2.43 -16.83
C LEU A 37 7.63 -3.90 -17.04
N PRO A 38 7.20 -4.62 -15.99
CA PRO A 38 6.68 -5.97 -16.16
C PRO A 38 5.47 -5.99 -17.08
N VAL A 39 5.31 -7.09 -17.82
CA VAL A 39 4.29 -7.25 -18.88
C VAL A 39 2.86 -7.11 -18.35
N ASP A 40 2.63 -7.41 -17.09
CA ASP A 40 1.32 -7.47 -16.40
C ASP A 40 0.96 -6.17 -15.68
N TRP A 41 1.84 -5.16 -15.71
CA TRP A 41 1.56 -3.84 -15.17
C TRP A 41 1.14 -2.87 -16.29
N GLN A 42 0.06 -2.14 -16.05
CA GLN A 42 -0.48 -1.17 -16.99
C GLN A 42 -0.32 0.25 -16.46
N ILE A 43 0.14 1.16 -17.32
CA ILE A 43 0.16 2.59 -17.00
C ILE A 43 -1.27 3.12 -17.08
N LYS A 44 -1.72 3.76 -16.02
CA LYS A 44 -2.98 4.50 -15.94
C LYS A 44 -2.68 5.98 -15.94
N MET A 45 -3.01 6.63 -17.06
CA MET A 45 -2.87 8.08 -17.24
C MET A 45 -4.14 8.77 -16.79
N ASN A 46 -4.00 9.76 -15.91
CA ASN A 46 -5.09 10.66 -15.54
C ASN A 46 -4.86 12.07 -16.12
N HIS A 47 -3.62 12.57 -16.05
CA HIS A 47 -3.25 13.89 -16.58
C HIS A 47 -1.75 13.95 -16.88
N GLY A 48 -1.36 14.66 -17.94
CA GLY A 48 0.03 14.92 -18.30
C GLY A 48 0.78 13.69 -18.80
N GLN A 49 2.09 13.60 -18.57
CA GLN A 49 2.96 12.53 -19.02
C GLN A 49 3.52 11.72 -17.84
N PRO A 50 3.64 10.39 -17.95
CA PRO A 50 4.24 9.59 -16.91
C PRO A 50 5.77 9.67 -16.98
N ASP A 51 6.43 9.82 -15.82
CA ASP A 51 7.86 9.60 -15.66
C ASP A 51 8.05 8.44 -14.67
N ILE A 52 8.32 7.26 -15.22
CA ILE A 52 8.41 5.98 -14.52
C ILE A 52 9.74 5.35 -14.86
N SER A 53 10.49 4.93 -13.83
CA SER A 53 11.76 4.24 -14.03
C SER A 53 12.02 3.19 -12.94
N ILE A 54 12.81 2.20 -13.28
CA ILE A 54 13.39 1.28 -12.31
C ILE A 54 14.68 1.89 -11.81
N CYS A 55 14.75 2.07 -10.51
CA CYS A 55 15.93 2.60 -9.82
C CYS A 55 16.68 1.49 -9.09
N LYS A 56 17.93 1.74 -8.81
CA LYS A 56 18.76 0.90 -7.97
C LYS A 56 19.38 1.76 -6.88
N GLU A 57 18.93 1.54 -5.66
CA GLU A 57 19.54 2.11 -4.46
C GLU A 57 20.23 0.97 -3.68
N THR A 58 19.92 0.80 -2.40
CA THR A 58 20.34 -0.41 -1.65
C THR A 58 19.68 -1.65 -2.25
N GLU A 59 18.41 -1.49 -2.71
CA GLU A 59 17.66 -2.49 -3.43
C GLU A 59 17.07 -1.88 -4.70
N SER A 60 16.62 -2.74 -5.62
CA SER A 60 15.86 -2.26 -6.79
C SER A 60 14.56 -1.62 -6.34
N CYS A 61 14.15 -0.54 -7.00
CA CYS A 61 12.94 0.20 -6.67
C CYS A 61 12.22 0.69 -7.93
N LEU A 62 10.93 0.93 -7.81
CA LEU A 62 10.13 1.64 -8.80
C LEU A 62 10.12 3.12 -8.43
N ARG A 63 10.56 3.98 -9.33
CA ARG A 63 10.51 5.44 -9.17
C ARG A 63 9.36 6.00 -9.99
N LEU A 64 8.55 6.85 -9.37
CA LEU A 64 7.53 7.69 -10.01
C LEU A 64 7.87 9.16 -9.77
N LYS A 65 7.87 9.97 -10.84
CA LYS A 65 8.02 11.43 -10.74
C LYS A 65 6.91 12.11 -11.51
N SER A 66 6.19 12.98 -10.84
CA SER A 66 5.12 13.78 -11.37
C SER A 66 5.54 15.24 -11.49
N VAL A 67 5.36 15.82 -12.66
CA VAL A 67 5.51 17.29 -12.90
C VAL A 67 4.19 17.77 -13.46
N MET A 68 3.36 18.40 -12.62
CA MET A 68 2.01 18.84 -12.97
C MET A 68 1.20 17.72 -13.66
N SER A 69 1.40 16.48 -13.22
CA SER A 69 0.82 15.29 -13.84
C SER A 69 0.17 14.36 -12.83
N SER A 70 -0.60 13.39 -13.31
CA SER A 70 -1.21 12.34 -12.49
C SER A 70 -1.23 11.04 -13.25
N PHE A 71 -0.62 10.02 -12.71
CA PHE A 71 -0.55 8.70 -13.32
C PHE A 71 -0.23 7.62 -12.27
N GLY A 72 -0.43 6.39 -12.64
CA GLY A 72 -0.07 5.25 -11.81
C GLY A 72 0.24 4.01 -12.64
N LEU A 73 0.68 2.98 -11.94
CA LEU A 73 0.85 1.63 -12.42
C LEU A 73 -0.17 0.73 -11.75
N GLU A 74 -0.94 -0.01 -12.54
CA GLU A 74 -1.98 -0.91 -12.08
C GLU A 74 -1.66 -2.35 -12.46
N HIS A 75 -1.87 -3.25 -11.50
CA HIS A 75 -1.76 -4.70 -11.68
C HIS A 75 -3.05 -5.37 -11.22
N SER A 76 -3.56 -6.29 -12.06
CA SER A 76 -4.71 -7.11 -11.71
C SER A 76 -4.30 -8.21 -10.75
N VAL A 77 -5.05 -8.37 -9.67
CA VAL A 77 -4.84 -9.42 -8.66
C VAL A 77 -6.16 -10.13 -8.38
N ASP A 78 -6.10 -11.26 -7.72
CA ASP A 78 -7.29 -11.95 -7.19
C ASP A 78 -6.99 -12.47 -5.78
N VAL A 79 -7.15 -11.60 -4.79
CA VAL A 79 -6.81 -11.88 -3.39
C VAL A 79 -8.06 -11.92 -2.53
N ASP A 80 -8.13 -12.91 -1.64
CA ASP A 80 -9.18 -13.03 -0.63
C ASP A 80 -8.70 -12.36 0.68
N PRO A 81 -9.29 -11.21 1.10
CA PRO A 81 -8.91 -10.55 2.34
C PRO A 81 -9.18 -11.37 3.61
N ALA A 82 -10.05 -12.39 3.54
CA ALA A 82 -10.25 -13.29 4.66
C ALA A 82 -9.04 -14.20 4.92
N GLN A 83 -8.28 -14.51 3.89
CA GLN A 83 -7.08 -15.34 3.97
C GLN A 83 -5.78 -14.53 4.05
N MET A 84 -5.74 -13.38 3.35
CA MET A 84 -4.59 -12.47 3.30
C MET A 84 -5.03 -11.05 3.66
N PRO A 85 -5.35 -10.78 4.94
CA PRO A 85 -5.89 -9.49 5.36
C PRO A 85 -4.86 -8.37 5.40
N PHE A 86 -3.57 -8.67 5.38
CA PHE A 86 -2.53 -7.65 5.50
C PHE A 86 -1.93 -7.31 4.15
N LEU A 87 -1.90 -6.00 3.82
CA LEU A 87 -1.10 -5.45 2.74
C LEU A 87 0.13 -4.79 3.35
N THR A 88 1.31 -5.14 2.84
CA THR A 88 2.59 -4.58 3.26
C THR A 88 3.29 -3.94 2.07
N TRP A 89 3.95 -2.81 2.29
CA TRP A 89 4.76 -2.16 1.26
C TRP A 89 5.88 -1.34 1.87
N HIS A 90 6.89 -1.06 1.04
CA HIS A 90 7.94 -0.10 1.35
C HIS A 90 7.83 1.07 0.38
N TRP A 91 7.91 2.26 0.89
CA TRP A 91 7.96 3.47 0.08
C TRP A 91 8.91 4.51 0.64
N LYS A 92 9.33 5.41 -0.23
CA LYS A 92 10.10 6.59 0.10
C LYS A 92 9.57 7.77 -0.72
N VAL A 93 9.42 8.93 -0.11
CA VAL A 93 9.09 10.18 -0.79
C VAL A 93 10.32 11.08 -0.77
N ALA A 94 10.78 11.49 -1.96
CA ALA A 94 11.87 12.44 -2.11
C ALA A 94 11.37 13.88 -2.30
N GLN A 95 10.16 14.06 -2.87
CA GLN A 95 9.55 15.36 -3.06
C GLN A 95 8.04 15.29 -2.85
N LEU A 96 7.53 16.17 -2.01
CA LEU A 96 6.08 16.35 -1.78
C LEU A 96 5.51 17.39 -2.76
N PRO A 97 4.27 17.21 -3.25
CA PRO A 97 3.57 18.26 -3.97
C PRO A 97 3.33 19.44 -3.03
N GLY A 98 3.64 20.66 -3.49
CA GLY A 98 3.52 21.86 -2.68
C GLY A 98 2.08 22.13 -2.28
N GLY A 99 1.77 22.05 -0.98
CA GLY A 99 0.42 22.30 -0.45
C GLY A 99 -0.62 21.22 -0.76
N GLY A 100 -0.20 20.01 -1.14
CA GLY A 100 -1.08 18.87 -1.34
C GLY A 100 -1.88 18.54 -0.07
N ASP A 101 -3.19 18.38 -0.24
CA ASP A 101 -4.14 18.05 0.83
C ASP A 101 -5.35 17.34 0.23
N PHE A 102 -5.44 16.03 0.42
CA PHE A 102 -6.50 15.19 -0.17
C PHE A 102 -7.91 15.55 0.31
N ARG A 103 -8.01 16.30 1.40
CA ARG A 103 -9.30 16.72 1.96
C ARG A 103 -9.97 17.84 1.13
N ARG A 104 -9.25 18.39 0.15
CA ARG A 104 -9.72 19.49 -0.71
C ARG A 104 -9.50 19.12 -2.18
N ALA A 105 -10.55 19.15 -2.97
CA ALA A 105 -10.48 18.79 -4.39
C ALA A 105 -9.46 19.62 -5.21
N SER A 106 -9.26 20.89 -4.85
CA SER A 106 -8.32 21.79 -5.55
C SER A 106 -6.84 21.53 -5.21
N THR A 107 -6.54 20.72 -4.19
CA THR A 107 -5.20 20.39 -3.74
C THR A 107 -5.04 18.88 -3.52
N ASP A 108 -5.92 18.07 -4.12
CA ASP A 108 -5.93 16.60 -3.99
C ASP A 108 -4.74 15.97 -4.75
N ASP A 109 -3.53 16.25 -4.26
CA ASP A 109 -2.26 15.75 -4.76
C ASP A 109 -1.47 15.06 -3.68
N GLN A 110 -0.97 13.86 -3.98
CA GLN A 110 -0.19 13.04 -3.06
C GLN A 110 1.08 12.53 -3.72
N ALA A 111 2.18 12.58 -2.98
CA ALA A 111 3.48 12.12 -3.48
C ALA A 111 3.51 10.60 -3.71
N ALA A 112 2.80 9.84 -2.89
CA ALA A 112 2.73 8.38 -3.01
C ALA A 112 1.36 7.87 -2.58
N GLN A 113 0.81 6.95 -3.37
CA GLN A 113 -0.46 6.31 -3.10
C GLN A 113 -0.39 4.81 -3.42
N VAL A 114 -0.96 3.99 -2.54
CA VAL A 114 -1.21 2.56 -2.78
C VAL A 114 -2.72 2.35 -2.75
N LEU A 115 -3.31 2.04 -3.90
CA LEU A 115 -4.74 1.84 -4.05
C LEU A 115 -5.06 0.34 -4.12
N VAL A 116 -6.04 -0.09 -3.33
CA VAL A 116 -6.59 -1.45 -3.33
C VAL A 116 -8.00 -1.38 -3.90
N VAL A 117 -8.20 -2.01 -5.05
CA VAL A 117 -9.48 -2.03 -5.77
C VAL A 117 -10.19 -3.33 -5.47
N PHE A 118 -11.40 -3.24 -4.90
CA PHE A 118 -12.23 -4.39 -4.56
C PHE A 118 -13.20 -4.75 -5.69
N SER A 119 -13.71 -5.99 -5.68
CA SER A 119 -14.60 -6.52 -6.73
C SER A 119 -15.94 -5.77 -6.84
N ASP A 120 -16.34 -5.04 -5.80
CA ASP A 120 -17.53 -4.18 -5.80
C ASP A 120 -17.23 -2.71 -6.19
N ARG A 121 -16.06 -2.47 -6.77
CA ARG A 121 -15.58 -1.16 -7.24
C ARG A 121 -15.30 -0.13 -6.14
N ARG A 122 -15.29 -0.52 -4.87
CA ARG A 122 -14.79 0.32 -3.78
C ARG A 122 -13.27 0.29 -3.74
N ILE A 123 -12.67 1.39 -3.28
CA ILE A 123 -11.21 1.55 -3.26
C ILE A 123 -10.78 2.03 -1.87
N LEU A 124 -9.82 1.34 -1.28
CA LEU A 124 -9.01 1.90 -0.20
C LEU A 124 -7.74 2.51 -0.82
N THR A 125 -7.38 3.72 -0.41
CA THR A 125 -6.12 4.32 -0.80
C THR A 125 -5.30 4.70 0.43
N TYR A 126 -4.07 4.21 0.48
CA TYR A 126 -3.08 4.55 1.50
C TYR A 126 -2.17 5.61 0.92
N ILE A 127 -2.05 6.76 1.59
CA ILE A 127 -1.42 7.94 1.02
C ILE A 127 -0.30 8.50 1.91
N TRP A 128 0.70 9.09 1.25
CA TRP A 128 1.61 10.05 1.85
C TRP A 128 1.17 11.43 1.40
N ASP A 129 0.55 12.17 2.32
CA ASP A 129 -0.01 13.50 2.07
C ASP A 129 0.97 14.60 2.51
N SER A 130 0.88 15.79 1.91
CA SER A 130 1.76 16.92 2.29
C SER A 130 1.30 17.62 3.55
N SER A 131 -0.01 17.70 3.81
CA SER A 131 -0.61 18.57 4.82
C SER A 131 -1.60 17.90 5.74
N ALA A 132 -2.35 16.88 5.26
CA ALA A 132 -3.33 16.19 6.08
C ALA A 132 -2.62 15.38 7.17
N PRO A 133 -3.07 15.44 8.44
CA PRO A 133 -2.42 14.74 9.54
C PRO A 133 -2.36 13.23 9.34
N GLN A 134 -1.25 12.61 9.74
CA GLN A 134 -1.12 11.15 9.80
C GLN A 134 -2.26 10.54 10.62
N GLY A 135 -2.80 9.42 10.18
CA GLY A 135 -3.95 8.77 10.79
C GLY A 135 -5.31 9.31 10.35
N THR A 136 -5.37 10.40 9.56
CA THR A 136 -6.64 10.88 8.98
C THR A 136 -7.24 9.79 8.10
N MET A 137 -8.54 9.53 8.29
CA MET A 137 -9.29 8.52 7.56
C MET A 137 -10.63 9.11 7.14
N GLN A 138 -10.87 9.27 5.84
CA GLN A 138 -12.14 9.80 5.31
C GLN A 138 -12.31 9.47 3.84
N TYR A 139 -13.52 9.68 3.32
CA TYR A 139 -13.74 9.61 1.89
C TYR A 139 -12.95 10.70 1.17
N ALA A 140 -12.20 10.30 0.14
CA ALA A 140 -11.61 11.24 -0.80
C ALA A 140 -12.72 11.90 -1.61
N SER A 141 -12.54 13.18 -1.95
CA SER A 141 -13.59 13.97 -2.58
C SER A 141 -13.90 13.50 -4.01
N ASN A 142 -15.20 13.24 -4.26
CA ASN A 142 -15.93 13.57 -5.50
C ASN A 142 -15.53 12.92 -6.83
N ILE A 143 -15.36 11.60 -6.90
CA ILE A 143 -15.60 10.91 -8.17
C ILE A 143 -17.00 10.27 -8.09
N PRO A 144 -17.99 10.74 -8.86
CA PRO A 144 -19.31 10.13 -8.89
C PRO A 144 -19.18 8.63 -9.22
N LEU A 145 -19.90 7.77 -8.49
CA LEU A 145 -19.96 6.32 -8.67
C LEU A 145 -18.74 5.51 -8.19
N VAL A 146 -17.62 6.14 -7.82
CA VAL A 146 -16.46 5.47 -7.23
C VAL A 146 -16.30 5.92 -5.78
N ARG A 147 -16.36 4.97 -4.85
CA ARG A 147 -16.16 5.27 -3.43
C ARG A 147 -14.71 4.97 -3.08
N ILE A 148 -13.93 6.05 -2.92
CA ILE A 148 -12.53 5.99 -2.48
C ILE A 148 -12.47 6.42 -1.01
N PHE A 149 -11.93 5.56 -0.16
CA PHE A 149 -11.65 5.89 1.23
C PHE A 149 -10.15 5.98 1.43
N ALA A 150 -9.70 7.16 1.86
CA ALA A 150 -8.28 7.45 2.03
C ALA A 150 -7.84 7.28 3.49
N VAL A 151 -6.63 6.77 3.66
CA VAL A 151 -5.92 6.62 4.93
C VAL A 151 -4.56 7.28 4.80
N VAL A 152 -4.30 8.31 5.59
CA VAL A 152 -2.99 8.97 5.64
C VAL A 152 -2.03 8.13 6.46
N CYS A 153 -1.15 7.39 5.81
CA CYS A 153 -0.12 6.60 6.47
C CYS A 153 1.08 7.45 6.85
N GLN A 154 1.47 8.41 6.01
CA GLN A 154 2.55 9.36 6.28
C GLN A 154 2.08 10.78 5.95
N SER A 155 2.64 11.77 6.67
CA SER A 155 2.29 13.18 6.49
C SER A 155 3.52 14.09 6.55
N GLY A 156 3.56 15.05 5.63
CA GLY A 156 4.59 16.09 5.61
C GLY A 156 6.01 15.57 5.40
N ALA A 157 6.99 16.39 5.75
CA ALA A 157 8.38 16.22 5.38
C ALA A 157 9.25 15.42 6.40
N ALA A 158 8.73 15.12 7.59
CA ALA A 158 9.53 14.56 8.69
C ALA A 158 10.24 13.23 8.33
N ASN A 159 9.63 12.42 7.49
CA ASN A 159 10.14 11.14 7.04
C ASN A 159 10.59 11.12 5.58
N MET A 160 10.66 12.28 4.91
CA MET A 160 11.19 12.35 3.55
C MET A 160 12.59 11.76 3.44
N ASN A 161 12.90 11.19 2.28
CA ASN A 161 14.17 10.52 1.97
C ASN A 161 14.51 9.29 2.82
N LYS A 162 13.56 8.80 3.62
CA LYS A 162 13.68 7.55 4.37
C LYS A 162 12.78 6.48 3.77
N TRP A 163 13.27 5.26 3.68
CA TRP A 163 12.44 4.09 3.39
C TRP A 163 11.56 3.79 4.61
N ILE A 164 10.26 3.76 4.40
CA ILE A 164 9.26 3.46 5.43
C ILE A 164 8.56 2.17 5.04
N ALA A 165 8.52 1.24 5.99
CA ALA A 165 7.72 0.03 5.90
C ALA A 165 6.32 0.28 6.45
N GLU A 166 5.31 -0.12 5.70
CA GLU A 166 3.91 -0.02 6.10
C GLU A 166 3.27 -1.40 6.14
N SER A 167 2.33 -1.56 7.04
CA SER A 167 1.47 -2.74 7.13
C SER A 167 0.06 -2.33 7.49
N ARG A 168 -0.93 -2.72 6.67
CA ARG A 168 -2.34 -2.39 6.88
C ARG A 168 -3.20 -3.64 6.82
N ASN A 169 -4.13 -3.77 7.76
CA ASN A 169 -5.18 -4.78 7.68
C ASN A 169 -6.31 -4.24 6.77
N ILE A 170 -6.26 -4.61 5.47
CA ILE A 170 -7.20 -4.12 4.46
C ILE A 170 -8.63 -4.60 4.70
N ALA A 171 -8.82 -5.75 5.36
CA ALA A 171 -10.15 -6.25 5.71
C ALA A 171 -10.79 -5.36 6.78
N ALA A 172 -10.05 -5.03 7.84
CA ALA A 172 -10.50 -4.15 8.91
C ALA A 172 -10.69 -2.70 8.42
N ASP A 173 -9.78 -2.20 7.57
CA ASP A 173 -9.91 -0.85 6.99
C ASP A 173 -11.13 -0.76 6.07
N TYR A 174 -11.42 -1.82 5.29
CA TYR A 174 -12.60 -1.88 4.44
C TYR A 174 -13.90 -1.90 5.27
N GLU A 175 -13.95 -2.71 6.32
CA GLU A 175 -15.10 -2.76 7.22
C GLU A 175 -15.35 -1.40 7.89
N ARG A 176 -14.29 -0.75 8.37
CA ARG A 176 -14.36 0.61 8.93
C ARG A 176 -14.88 1.63 7.91
N ALA A 177 -14.41 1.56 6.66
CA ALA A 177 -14.77 2.51 5.61
C ALA A 177 -16.22 2.32 5.11
N TYR A 178 -16.67 1.09 5.00
CA TYR A 178 -17.89 0.77 4.25
C TYR A 178 -18.96 0.03 5.04
N GLY A 179 -18.68 -0.36 6.30
CA GLY A 179 -19.61 -1.08 7.18
C GLY A 179 -19.95 -2.49 6.69
N LYS A 180 -19.05 -3.14 5.95
CA LYS A 180 -19.28 -4.44 5.33
C LYS A 180 -17.99 -5.26 5.34
N THR A 181 -18.13 -6.58 5.32
CA THR A 181 -17.02 -7.51 5.07
C THR A 181 -16.36 -7.21 3.72
N ALA A 182 -15.03 -7.18 3.70
CA ALA A 182 -14.26 -6.92 2.50
C ALA A 182 -14.45 -8.04 1.46
N PRO A 183 -14.90 -7.71 0.23
CA PRO A 183 -14.93 -8.67 -0.86
C PRO A 183 -13.53 -8.86 -1.43
N ARG A 184 -13.39 -9.74 -2.44
CA ARG A 184 -12.08 -10.00 -3.07
C ARG A 184 -11.45 -8.73 -3.64
N VAL A 185 -10.14 -8.60 -3.45
CA VAL A 185 -9.33 -7.57 -4.12
C VAL A 185 -9.11 -7.99 -5.58
N LYS A 186 -9.32 -7.07 -6.51
CA LYS A 186 -9.19 -7.29 -7.95
C LYS A 186 -8.10 -6.45 -8.61
N GLY A 187 -7.58 -5.45 -7.93
CA GLY A 187 -6.51 -4.62 -8.45
C GLY A 187 -5.69 -3.96 -7.37
N LEU A 188 -4.43 -3.72 -7.69
CA LEU A 188 -3.51 -2.89 -6.93
C LEU A 188 -2.98 -1.80 -7.86
N ARG A 189 -2.94 -0.55 -7.38
CA ARG A 189 -2.35 0.57 -8.12
C ARG A 189 -1.37 1.33 -7.26
N LEU A 190 -0.22 1.66 -7.82
CA LEU A 190 0.73 2.61 -7.27
C LEU A 190 0.58 3.91 -8.06
N GLN A 191 0.37 5.04 -7.39
CA GLN A 191 0.01 6.29 -8.05
C GLN A 191 0.74 7.47 -7.43
N ILE A 192 0.94 8.50 -8.25
CA ILE A 192 1.49 9.79 -7.89
C ILE A 192 0.70 10.89 -8.60
N ASN A 193 0.50 12.03 -7.95
CA ASN A 193 -0.10 13.20 -8.59
C ASN A 193 0.39 14.53 -8.00
N SER A 194 0.46 15.55 -8.88
CA SER A 194 0.84 16.93 -8.55
C SER A 194 0.17 17.95 -9.47
N GLN A 195 -0.89 17.53 -10.20
CA GLN A 195 -1.54 18.38 -11.20
C GLN A 195 -2.43 19.48 -10.61
N HIS A 196 -3.09 19.20 -9.46
CA HIS A 196 -3.99 20.19 -8.84
C HIS A 196 -3.22 21.36 -8.22
N THR A 197 -2.07 21.08 -7.63
CA THR A 197 -1.18 22.09 -7.05
C THR A 197 -0.25 22.74 -8.08
N GLY A 198 -0.16 22.17 -9.29
CA GLY A 198 0.75 22.65 -10.34
C GLY A 198 2.23 22.51 -9.98
N THR A 199 2.59 21.52 -9.16
CA THR A 199 3.93 21.35 -8.60
C THR A 199 4.59 20.05 -9.08
N THR A 200 5.58 19.58 -8.35
CA THR A 200 6.31 18.33 -8.61
C THR A 200 6.25 17.43 -7.39
N ALA A 201 6.16 16.13 -7.63
CA ALA A 201 6.25 15.10 -6.61
C ALA A 201 7.19 13.98 -7.08
N GLU A 202 7.86 13.31 -6.14
CA GLU A 202 8.73 12.16 -6.45
C GLU A 202 8.68 11.13 -5.34
N SER A 203 8.43 9.88 -5.72
CA SER A 203 8.32 8.74 -4.80
C SER A 203 8.92 7.47 -5.38
N TYR A 204 9.22 6.56 -4.47
CA TYR A 204 9.84 5.28 -4.72
C TYR A 204 9.07 4.18 -4.01
N PHE A 205 8.90 3.03 -4.68
CA PHE A 205 8.24 1.86 -4.12
C PHE A 205 9.17 0.65 -4.17
N GLY A 206 9.29 -0.03 -3.05
CA GLY A 206 9.94 -1.32 -2.93
C GLY A 206 8.96 -2.49 -3.09
N GLU A 207 9.17 -3.56 -2.29
CA GLU A 207 8.25 -4.70 -2.31
C GLU A 207 6.84 -4.29 -1.89
N VAL A 208 5.82 -4.84 -2.57
CA VAL A 208 4.41 -4.78 -2.17
C VAL A 208 3.85 -6.19 -2.13
N ALA A 209 3.27 -6.61 -1.01
CA ALA A 209 2.77 -7.97 -0.83
C ALA A 209 1.50 -8.03 0.02
N PHE A 210 0.61 -8.99 -0.30
CA PHE A 210 -0.46 -9.43 0.59
C PHE A 210 0.06 -10.57 1.47
N ARG A 211 -0.35 -10.60 2.75
CA ARG A 211 0.13 -11.57 3.74
C ARG A 211 -1.02 -12.09 4.60
N SER A 212 -0.89 -13.35 5.04
CA SER A 212 -1.86 -13.96 5.95
C SER A 212 -1.73 -13.49 7.40
N THR A 213 -0.56 -12.98 7.79
CA THR A 213 -0.28 -12.47 9.14
C THR A 213 0.40 -11.11 9.05
N SER A 214 0.26 -10.28 10.10
CA SER A 214 1.08 -9.08 10.25
C SER A 214 2.56 -9.46 10.34
N PRO A 215 3.46 -8.72 9.67
CA PRO A 215 4.91 -8.90 9.85
C PRO A 215 5.37 -8.51 11.24
#